data_3bd8400d8bff44940733f361938c9abd
#
_entry.id   3bd8400d8bff44940733f361938c9abd
#
_cell.length_a   1.000
_cell.length_b   1.000
_cell.length_c   1.000
_cell.angle_alpha   90.00
_cell.angle_beta   90.00
_cell.angle_gamma   90.00
#
_symmetry.space_group_name_H-M   'P 1'
#
loop_
_entity.id
_entity.type
_entity.pdbx_description
1 polymer ?
#
loop_
_entity_poly.entity_id
_entity_poly.type
_entity_poly.pdbx_seq_one_letter_code
_entity_poly.pdbx_strand_id
1 'polypeptide(L)'
;MKNSRLCNFKFITGSVITAIVVLLSAIGFFYTPYDPEQMDASAKFAGVSAAHLMGCDNFGRDIFSRIIAGSGTTLVIAFSTVLIGAFGGLVIGAACGYFGGTADEIIMRLNDAVLAFPGILLADRKSVV
;
A
#
# COMPACT_ATOMS: atom_id res chain seq x y z
N MET A 1 -3.56 -35.62 12.84
CA MET A 1 -2.20 -35.08 12.64
C MET A 1 -1.83 -34.74 11.17
N LYS A 2 -2.82 -34.47 10.28
CA LYS A 2 -2.58 -34.24 8.83
C LYS A 2 -2.55 -32.73 8.42
N ASN A 3 -2.89 -31.82 9.34
CA ASN A 3 -3.05 -30.40 9.02
C ASN A 3 -1.78 -29.54 9.14
N SER A 4 -0.73 -30.05 9.79
CA SER A 4 0.50 -29.27 10.01
C SER A 4 1.32 -29.05 8.73
N ARG A 5 1.35 -30.00 7.81
CA ARG A 5 2.10 -29.88 6.55
C ARG A 5 1.43 -28.92 5.57
N LEU A 6 0.11 -28.91 5.50
CA LEU A 6 -0.65 -28.00 4.64
C LEU A 6 -0.62 -26.56 5.17
N CYS A 7 -0.60 -26.39 6.49
CA CYS A 7 -0.44 -25.08 7.11
C CYS A 7 0.96 -24.51 6.84
N ASN A 8 2.01 -25.33 6.93
CA ASN A 8 3.37 -24.93 6.62
C ASN A 8 3.54 -24.56 5.14
N PHE A 9 2.92 -25.30 4.21
CA PHE A 9 2.99 -25.00 2.79
C PHE A 9 2.34 -23.65 2.46
N LYS A 10 1.14 -23.40 2.95
CA LYS A 10 0.43 -22.13 2.76
C LYS A 10 1.19 -20.96 3.41
N PHE A 11 1.74 -21.19 4.58
CA PHE A 11 2.54 -20.19 5.27
C PHE A 11 3.83 -19.87 4.52
N ILE A 12 4.55 -20.88 4.06
CA ILE A 12 5.78 -20.70 3.27
C ILE A 12 5.48 -19.96 1.97
N THR A 13 4.44 -20.38 1.22
CA THR A 13 4.06 -19.74 -0.04
C THR A 13 3.68 -18.28 0.19
N GLY A 14 2.86 -17.97 1.20
CA GLY A 14 2.49 -16.61 1.55
C GLY A 14 3.69 -15.77 1.95
N SER A 15 4.59 -16.31 2.77
CA SER A 15 5.81 -15.63 3.20
C SER A 15 6.74 -15.33 2.03
N VAL A 16 6.92 -16.26 1.10
CA VAL A 16 7.75 -16.08 -0.10
C VAL A 16 7.18 -14.99 -1.01
N ILE A 17 5.87 -15.03 -1.28
CA ILE A 17 5.23 -13.99 -2.10
C ILE A 17 5.37 -12.61 -1.45
N THR A 18 5.11 -12.51 -0.16
CA THR A 18 5.25 -11.25 0.59
C THR A 18 6.69 -10.75 0.55
N ALA A 19 7.67 -11.64 0.76
CA ALA A 19 9.08 -11.28 0.70
C ALA A 19 9.49 -10.76 -0.69
N ILE A 20 9.02 -11.40 -1.77
CA ILE A 20 9.28 -10.96 -3.14
C ILE A 20 8.71 -9.56 -3.37
N VAL A 21 7.45 -9.32 -2.98
CA VAL A 21 6.81 -8.01 -3.15
C VAL A 21 7.54 -6.93 -2.37
N VAL A 22 7.90 -7.19 -1.12
CA VAL A 22 8.64 -6.24 -0.28
C VAL A 22 10.02 -5.94 -0.87
N LEU A 23 10.74 -6.96 -1.33
CA LEU A 23 12.05 -6.80 -1.95
C LEU A 23 11.97 -5.99 -3.26
N LEU A 24 11.02 -6.29 -4.13
CA LEU A 24 10.81 -5.53 -5.37
C LEU A 24 10.46 -4.06 -5.07
N SER A 25 9.60 -3.83 -4.08
CA SER A 25 9.22 -2.47 -3.66
C SER A 25 10.42 -1.71 -3.05
N ALA A 26 11.25 -2.39 -2.26
CA ALA A 26 12.44 -1.79 -1.69
C ALA A 26 13.49 -1.46 -2.76
N ILE A 27 13.68 -2.34 -3.75
CA ILE A 27 14.58 -2.08 -4.89
C ILE A 27 14.07 -0.87 -5.68
N GLY A 28 12.77 -0.79 -5.95
CA GLY A 28 12.17 0.30 -6.72
C GLY A 28 12.25 1.66 -6.06
N PHE A 29 12.49 1.70 -4.75
CA PHE A 29 12.76 2.95 -4.04
C PHE A 29 14.14 3.54 -4.39
N PHE A 30 15.11 2.70 -4.70
CA PHE A 30 16.49 3.12 -4.96
C PHE A 30 16.87 3.07 -6.44
N TYR A 31 16.22 2.21 -7.21
CA TYR A 31 16.61 1.94 -8.58
C TYR A 31 15.41 1.59 -9.47
N THR A 32 15.27 2.30 -10.58
CA THR A 32 14.37 1.98 -11.68
C THR A 32 15.18 1.85 -12.97
N PRO A 33 14.92 0.85 -13.83
CA PRO A 33 15.65 0.67 -15.09
C PRO A 33 15.55 1.89 -16.02
N TYR A 34 14.38 2.51 -16.07
CA TYR A 34 14.12 3.74 -16.82
C TYR A 34 13.46 4.76 -15.90
N ASP A 35 13.52 6.04 -16.26
CA ASP A 35 12.76 7.08 -15.57
C ASP A 35 11.26 6.84 -15.76
N PRO A 36 10.50 6.62 -14.67
CA PRO A 36 9.07 6.27 -14.75
C PRO A 36 8.19 7.34 -15.38
N GLU A 37 8.67 8.59 -15.44
CA GLU A 37 7.94 9.74 -15.99
C GLU A 37 8.41 10.13 -17.39
N GLN A 38 9.54 9.62 -17.84
CA GLN A 38 10.08 9.92 -19.18
C GLN A 38 9.13 9.42 -20.25
N MET A 39 8.70 10.33 -21.11
CA MET A 39 7.83 10.05 -22.25
C MET A 39 8.68 9.87 -23.51
N ASP A 40 8.46 8.79 -24.24
CA ASP A 40 9.07 8.52 -25.54
C ASP A 40 8.00 8.27 -26.60
N ALA A 41 7.78 9.27 -27.45
CA ALA A 41 6.77 9.16 -28.51
C ALA A 41 7.05 8.02 -29.49
N SER A 42 8.32 7.61 -29.66
CA SER A 42 8.73 6.53 -30.54
C SER A 42 8.40 5.14 -29.96
N ALA A 43 8.35 5.02 -28.64
CA ALA A 43 8.03 3.80 -27.91
C ALA A 43 6.55 3.67 -27.54
N LYS A 44 5.69 4.55 -28.05
CA LYS A 44 4.25 4.54 -27.77
C LYS A 44 3.62 3.18 -28.15
N PHE A 45 2.97 2.53 -27.17
CA PHE A 45 2.39 1.20 -27.30
C PHE A 45 3.40 0.12 -27.72
N ALA A 46 4.70 0.32 -27.48
CA ALA A 46 5.69 -0.72 -27.71
C ALA A 46 5.34 -1.97 -26.89
N GLY A 47 5.36 -3.11 -27.55
CA GLY A 47 5.09 -4.41 -26.95
C GLY A 47 6.21 -4.86 -25.98
N VAL A 48 5.98 -5.99 -25.34
CA VAL A 48 6.97 -6.64 -24.48
C VAL A 48 8.25 -6.95 -25.29
N SER A 49 9.39 -6.49 -24.79
CA SER A 49 10.71 -6.67 -25.41
C SER A 49 11.80 -6.80 -24.33
N ALA A 50 13.01 -7.16 -24.76
CA ALA A 50 14.15 -7.20 -23.84
C ALA A 50 14.50 -5.81 -23.24
N ALA A 51 14.18 -4.73 -23.96
CA ALA A 51 14.33 -3.37 -23.46
C ALA A 51 13.19 -2.95 -22.52
N HIS A 52 11.96 -3.35 -22.84
CA HIS A 52 10.75 -3.02 -22.06
C HIS A 52 10.04 -4.30 -21.66
N LEU A 53 10.36 -4.80 -20.46
CA LEU A 53 9.88 -6.11 -19.96
C LEU A 53 8.35 -6.24 -19.88
N MET A 54 7.63 -5.15 -19.69
CA MET A 54 6.16 -5.09 -19.67
C MET A 54 5.59 -4.17 -20.76
N GLY A 55 6.45 -3.77 -21.72
CA GLY A 55 6.07 -2.82 -22.76
C GLY A 55 5.92 -1.40 -22.25
N CYS A 56 5.40 -0.52 -23.14
CA CYS A 56 5.19 0.90 -22.85
C CYS A 56 3.72 1.28 -22.93
N ASP A 57 3.35 2.32 -22.19
CA ASP A 57 1.99 2.85 -22.17
C ASP A 57 1.68 3.74 -23.40
N ASN A 58 0.51 4.38 -23.39
CA ASN A 58 0.06 5.29 -24.45
C ASN A 58 0.92 6.58 -24.56
N PHE A 59 1.81 6.85 -23.62
CA PHE A 59 2.75 7.95 -23.63
C PHE A 59 4.19 7.51 -23.89
N GLY A 60 4.42 6.21 -24.12
CA GLY A 60 5.74 5.62 -24.32
C GLY A 60 6.56 5.44 -23.05
N ARG A 61 5.92 5.50 -21.87
CA ARG A 61 6.59 5.29 -20.59
C ARG A 61 6.69 3.80 -20.27
N ASP A 62 7.83 3.37 -19.72
CA ASP A 62 8.06 1.97 -19.37
C ASP A 62 7.16 1.52 -18.21
N ILE A 63 6.28 0.55 -18.47
CA ILE A 63 5.30 0.06 -17.49
C ILE A 63 5.99 -0.62 -16.31
N PHE A 64 7.06 -1.37 -16.55
CA PHE A 64 7.79 -2.07 -15.50
C PHE A 64 8.43 -1.09 -14.49
N SER A 65 9.12 -0.07 -14.99
CA SER A 65 9.71 0.98 -14.15
C SER A 65 8.67 1.74 -13.33
N ARG A 66 7.50 2.01 -13.92
CA ARG A 66 6.38 2.66 -13.22
C ARG A 66 5.79 1.80 -12.10
N ILE A 67 5.63 0.49 -12.33
CA ILE A 67 5.13 -0.44 -11.31
C ILE A 67 6.10 -0.49 -10.13
N ILE A 68 7.40 -0.61 -10.41
CA ILE A 68 8.41 -0.69 -9.36
C ILE A 68 8.48 0.63 -8.56
N ALA A 69 8.53 1.77 -9.23
CA ALA A 69 8.53 3.07 -8.56
C ALA A 69 7.27 3.31 -7.72
N GLY A 70 6.09 2.99 -8.30
CA GLY A 70 4.81 3.10 -7.59
C GLY A 70 4.70 2.17 -6.39
N SER A 71 5.26 0.96 -6.47
CA SER A 71 5.26 0.01 -5.35
C SER A 71 6.13 0.50 -4.19
N GLY A 72 7.28 1.14 -4.47
CA GLY A 72 8.12 1.78 -3.46
C GLY A 72 7.37 2.88 -2.69
N THR A 73 6.70 3.78 -3.42
CA THR A 73 5.88 4.84 -2.83
C THR A 73 4.74 4.26 -1.98
N THR A 74 4.06 3.23 -2.49
CA THR A 74 2.99 2.53 -1.76
C THR A 74 3.49 1.92 -0.46
N LEU A 75 4.68 1.32 -0.45
CA LEU A 75 5.28 0.74 0.74
C LEU A 75 5.54 1.81 1.83
N VAL A 76 6.08 2.97 1.43
CA VAL A 76 6.33 4.09 2.37
C VAL A 76 5.01 4.60 2.96
N ILE A 77 3.99 4.80 2.12
CA ILE A 77 2.68 5.26 2.58
C ILE A 77 2.05 4.23 3.54
N ALA A 78 2.06 2.95 3.16
CA ALA A 78 1.50 1.88 3.99
C ALA A 78 2.20 1.77 5.34
N PHE A 79 3.53 1.80 5.36
CA PHE A 79 4.31 1.73 6.59
C PHE A 79 4.07 2.95 7.49
N SER A 80 4.07 4.14 6.91
CA SER A 80 3.80 5.38 7.65
C SER A 80 2.39 5.39 8.24
N THR A 81 1.39 4.95 7.48
CA THR A 81 0.00 4.87 7.94
C THR A 81 -0.14 3.89 9.10
N VAL A 82 0.48 2.71 9.00
CA VAL A 82 0.45 1.71 10.07
C VAL A 82 1.16 2.23 11.33
N LEU A 83 2.31 2.88 11.20
CA LEU A 83 3.02 3.45 12.34
C LEU A 83 2.19 4.53 13.05
N ILE A 84 1.65 5.47 12.29
CA ILE A 84 0.83 6.56 12.85
C ILE A 84 -0.43 5.99 13.51
N GLY A 85 -1.11 5.06 12.82
CA GLY A 85 -2.31 4.42 13.34
C GLY A 85 -2.05 3.57 14.59
N ALA A 86 -0.98 2.78 14.59
CA ALA A 86 -0.60 1.95 15.73
C ALA A 86 -0.20 2.80 16.94
N PHE A 87 0.63 3.83 16.73
CA PHE A 87 1.05 4.70 17.82
C PHE A 87 -0.12 5.52 18.37
N GLY A 88 -0.90 6.13 17.49
CA GLY A 88 -2.10 6.88 17.90
C GLY A 88 -3.13 6.01 18.61
N GLY A 89 -3.42 4.83 18.04
CA GLY A 89 -4.34 3.86 18.65
C GLY A 89 -3.85 3.33 19.99
N LEU A 90 -2.54 3.08 20.14
CA LEU A 90 -1.94 2.65 21.39
C LEU A 90 -2.08 3.73 22.48
N VAL A 91 -1.75 4.98 22.17
CA VAL A 91 -1.84 6.09 23.12
C VAL A 91 -3.28 6.33 23.54
N ILE A 92 -4.20 6.41 22.58
CA ILE A 92 -5.63 6.63 22.88
C ILE A 92 -6.20 5.44 23.64
N GLY A 93 -5.94 4.21 23.19
CA GLY A 93 -6.43 3.00 23.84
C GLY A 93 -5.87 2.82 25.25
N ALA A 94 -4.59 3.12 25.48
CA ALA A 94 -4.00 3.08 26.81
C ALA A 94 -4.60 4.16 27.73
N ALA A 95 -4.83 5.37 27.22
CA ALA A 95 -5.49 6.43 27.97
C ALA A 95 -6.92 6.06 28.36
N CYS A 96 -7.72 5.52 27.42
CA CYS A 96 -9.07 5.01 27.70
C CYS A 96 -9.05 3.91 28.75
N GLY A 97 -8.16 2.95 28.64
CA GLY A 97 -8.04 1.84 29.59
C GLY A 97 -7.57 2.28 30.99
N TYR A 98 -6.73 3.32 31.05
CA TYR A 98 -6.23 3.82 32.33
C TYR A 98 -7.23 4.74 33.07
N PHE A 99 -7.83 5.69 32.35
CA PHE A 99 -8.75 6.66 32.98
C PHE A 99 -10.18 6.10 33.12
N GLY A 100 -10.62 5.25 32.18
CA GLY A 100 -11.94 4.62 32.20
C GLY A 100 -13.10 5.63 32.24
N GLY A 101 -14.29 5.14 32.56
CA GLY A 101 -15.46 5.99 32.84
C GLY A 101 -15.92 6.86 31.66
N THR A 102 -16.26 8.11 31.97
CA THR A 102 -16.86 9.07 30.99
C THR A 102 -15.92 9.39 29.82
N ALA A 103 -14.60 9.40 30.04
CA ALA A 103 -13.63 9.67 28.99
C ALA A 103 -13.61 8.57 27.93
N ASP A 104 -13.65 7.32 28.35
CA ASP A 104 -13.74 6.16 27.45
C ASP A 104 -15.04 6.18 26.65
N GLU A 105 -16.17 6.48 27.31
CA GLU A 105 -17.47 6.55 26.63
C GLU A 105 -17.50 7.64 25.54
N ILE A 106 -16.91 8.82 25.80
CA ILE A 106 -16.84 9.91 24.83
C ILE A 106 -15.97 9.53 23.63
N ILE A 107 -14.80 8.94 23.87
CA ILE A 107 -13.88 8.54 22.81
C ILE A 107 -14.49 7.42 21.96
N MET A 108 -15.17 6.45 22.57
CA MET A 108 -15.88 5.39 21.85
C MET A 108 -17.00 5.96 20.97
N ARG A 109 -17.83 6.88 21.48
CA ARG A 109 -18.88 7.55 20.69
C ARG A 109 -18.32 8.36 19.53
N LEU A 110 -17.19 9.04 19.75
CA LEU A 110 -16.51 9.79 18.68
C LEU A 110 -16.00 8.85 17.59
N ASN A 111 -15.42 7.72 17.98
CA ASN A 111 -14.94 6.69 17.05
C ASN A 111 -16.10 6.09 16.25
N ASP A 112 -17.21 5.78 16.90
CA ASP A 112 -18.43 5.29 16.23
C ASP A 112 -18.97 6.32 15.23
N ALA A 113 -18.95 7.61 15.59
CA ALA A 113 -19.36 8.68 14.67
C ALA A 113 -18.45 8.79 13.45
N VAL A 114 -17.14 8.64 13.62
CA VAL A 114 -16.18 8.63 12.50
C VAL A 114 -16.39 7.41 11.60
N LEU A 115 -16.62 6.23 12.17
CA LEU A 115 -16.89 4.99 11.44
C LEU A 115 -18.26 5.00 10.74
N ALA A 116 -19.24 5.73 11.29
CA ALA A 116 -20.55 5.90 10.66
C ALA A 116 -20.50 6.74 9.37
N PHE A 117 -19.45 7.56 9.19
CA PHE A 117 -19.22 8.28 7.94
C PHE A 117 -18.60 7.34 6.89
N PRO A 118 -19.32 6.97 5.83
CA PRO A 118 -18.73 6.14 4.78
C PRO A 118 -17.57 6.92 4.13
N GLY A 119 -16.35 6.39 4.24
CA GLY A 119 -15.14 7.01 3.70
C GLY A 119 -15.23 7.28 2.18
N ILE A 120 -16.13 6.59 1.48
CA ILE A 120 -16.46 6.79 0.06
C ILE A 120 -17.02 8.20 -0.19
N LEU A 121 -17.84 8.76 0.71
CA LEU A 121 -18.38 10.12 0.57
C LEU A 121 -17.33 11.22 0.73
N LEU A 122 -16.26 10.96 1.49
CA LEU A 122 -15.14 11.89 1.62
C LEU A 122 -14.20 11.85 0.40
N ALA A 123 -14.11 10.70 -0.26
CA ALA A 123 -13.30 10.53 -1.48
C ALA A 123 -13.97 11.16 -2.70
N ASP A 124 -15.30 11.14 -2.79
CA ASP A 124 -16.06 11.64 -3.94
C ASP A 124 -16.06 13.18 -4.04
N ARG A 125 -15.78 13.88 -2.96
CA ARG A 125 -15.73 15.36 -2.96
C ARG A 125 -14.58 15.96 -3.76
N LYS A 126 -13.58 15.16 -4.17
CA LYS A 126 -12.46 15.60 -5.01
C LYS A 126 -12.68 15.45 -6.51
N SER A 127 -13.76 14.81 -6.93
CA SER A 127 -14.05 14.57 -8.36
C SER A 127 -15.00 15.61 -8.99
N VAL A 128 -15.40 16.65 -8.26
CA VAL A 128 -16.39 17.66 -8.72
C VAL A 128 -15.76 19.07 -8.76
N VAL A 129 -14.49 19.18 -9.17
CA VAL A 129 -13.91 20.47 -9.58
C VAL A 129 -13.15 20.30 -10.89
#